data_31ce92af22dd6e73f9d43a446d799e60
#
_entry.id   31ce92af22dd6e73f9d43a446d799e60
#
_cell.length_a   1.000
_cell.length_b   1.000
_cell.length_c   1.000
_cell.angle_alpha   90.00
_cell.angle_beta   90.00
_cell.angle_gamma   90.00
#
_symmetry.space_group_name_H-M   'P 1'
#
loop_
_entity.id
_entity.type
_entity.pdbx_description
1 polymer ?
#
loop_
_entity_poly.entity_id
_entity_poly.type
_entity_poly.pdbx_seq_one_letter_code
_entity_poly.pdbx_strand_id
1 'polypeptide(L)'
;MGLTFAEKILAQYANEEEAVPGQIVSVKPDHLLTHDNTAAIIQKIPNELTTYGIASTELPIIVIDHVVPAASEKTALNHKNIRDFVSKHHIKHFYDVGEGICHQVVVEKGLALPGKILLGSDSHTCSYGAVGAFSSGIDRTEAAALLLTGKTWLKVPQSIKINLENSLSTGVFAKDLILHIIGDISASGATYCSVEYHGDVEQLSIEDRFTIANMGVEMGAKNSVFFVDDKTKQYLLQREIKENAYTPVYADNDASYEQTLSYDITDVVPMIAKPHTVDNVAPADSLPVSYTHLRAHET
;
A
#
# COMPACT_ATOMS: atom_id res chain seq x y z
N MET A 1 -9.39 6.70 -26.32
CA MET A 1 -8.09 6.33 -25.73
C MET A 1 -8.40 5.47 -24.53
N GLY A 2 -7.77 4.31 -24.41
CA GLY A 2 -8.05 3.42 -23.28
C GLY A 2 -7.58 4.01 -21.95
N LEU A 3 -8.21 3.59 -20.86
CA LEU A 3 -7.96 4.08 -19.51
C LEU A 3 -7.02 3.14 -18.75
N THR A 4 -6.16 3.71 -17.95
CA THR A 4 -5.28 3.01 -17.00
C THR A 4 -6.08 2.48 -15.81
N PHE A 5 -5.47 1.64 -14.97
CA PHE A 5 -6.10 1.15 -13.75
C PHE A 5 -6.58 2.28 -12.84
N ALA A 6 -5.69 3.28 -12.61
CA ALA A 6 -6.01 4.38 -11.70
C ALA A 6 -7.17 5.25 -12.23
N GLU A 7 -7.20 5.54 -13.52
CA GLU A 7 -8.28 6.29 -14.16
C GLU A 7 -9.62 5.56 -14.03
N LYS A 8 -9.65 4.26 -14.33
CA LYS A 8 -10.88 3.44 -14.24
C LYS A 8 -11.43 3.35 -12.82
N ILE A 9 -10.58 3.00 -11.87
CA ILE A 9 -11.07 2.81 -10.50
C ILE A 9 -11.53 4.12 -9.88
N LEU A 10 -10.83 5.23 -10.14
CA LEU A 10 -11.21 6.54 -9.62
C LEU A 10 -12.47 7.09 -10.28
N ALA A 11 -12.67 6.88 -11.60
CA ALA A 11 -13.92 7.19 -12.28
C ALA A 11 -15.11 6.42 -11.69
N GLN A 12 -14.93 5.11 -11.49
CA GLN A 12 -15.95 4.24 -10.89
C GLN A 12 -16.37 4.72 -9.49
N TYR A 13 -15.42 5.09 -8.63
CA TYR A 13 -15.71 5.54 -7.25
C TYR A 13 -16.21 6.98 -7.17
N ALA A 14 -15.94 7.79 -8.20
CA ALA A 14 -16.49 9.13 -8.36
C ALA A 14 -17.88 9.16 -8.99
N ASN A 15 -18.35 8.03 -9.55
CA ASN A 15 -19.54 7.92 -10.42
C ASN A 15 -19.43 8.84 -11.65
N GLU A 16 -18.26 8.88 -12.26
CA GLU A 16 -17.98 9.60 -13.49
C GLU A 16 -17.75 8.60 -14.63
N GLU A 17 -18.00 9.00 -15.87
CA GLU A 17 -17.75 8.13 -17.03
C GLU A 17 -16.24 7.94 -17.26
N GLU A 18 -15.46 9.00 -17.02
CA GLU A 18 -14.01 9.02 -17.15
C GLU A 18 -13.39 9.88 -16.05
N ALA A 19 -12.17 9.54 -15.65
CA ALA A 19 -11.34 10.36 -14.77
C ALA A 19 -9.95 10.49 -15.40
N VAL A 20 -9.54 11.72 -15.65
CA VAL A 20 -8.27 11.99 -16.36
C VAL A 20 -7.16 12.46 -15.41
N PRO A 21 -5.89 12.18 -15.69
CA PRO A 21 -4.78 12.61 -14.85
C PRO A 21 -4.82 14.10 -14.54
N GLY A 22 -4.64 14.44 -13.26
CA GLY A 22 -4.72 15.82 -12.77
C GLY A 22 -6.11 16.26 -12.29
N GLN A 23 -7.19 15.59 -12.71
CA GLN A 23 -8.55 15.83 -12.23
C GLN A 23 -8.66 15.54 -10.73
N ILE A 24 -9.43 16.35 -10.01
CA ILE A 24 -9.79 16.10 -8.61
C ILE A 24 -11.16 15.46 -8.57
N VAL A 25 -11.24 14.25 -8.01
CA VAL A 25 -12.47 13.48 -7.87
C VAL A 25 -12.81 13.25 -6.41
N SER A 26 -14.11 13.19 -6.08
CA SER A 26 -14.57 12.85 -4.74
C SER A 26 -14.88 11.36 -4.67
N VAL A 27 -14.26 10.66 -3.72
CA VAL A 27 -14.40 9.21 -3.57
C VAL A 27 -14.87 8.84 -2.17
N LYS A 28 -15.57 7.70 -2.06
CA LYS A 28 -15.88 7.02 -0.80
C LYS A 28 -15.07 5.72 -0.76
N PRO A 29 -13.90 5.72 -0.13
CA PRO A 29 -13.10 4.50 -0.05
C PRO A 29 -13.82 3.44 0.79
N ASP A 30 -13.49 2.17 0.53
CA ASP A 30 -14.04 1.04 1.27
C ASP A 30 -13.52 1.04 2.70
N HIS A 31 -12.22 1.34 2.89
CA HIS A 31 -11.60 1.34 4.21
C HIS A 31 -10.62 2.49 4.42
N LEU A 32 -10.46 2.84 5.70
CA LEU A 32 -9.44 3.73 6.23
C LEU A 32 -8.57 2.95 7.23
N LEU A 33 -7.34 2.62 6.86
CA LEU A 33 -6.37 2.05 7.78
C LEU A 33 -5.76 3.13 8.67
N THR A 34 -5.74 2.85 9.98
CA THR A 34 -4.96 3.59 10.96
C THR A 34 -4.28 2.61 11.91
N HIS A 35 -3.24 3.06 12.60
CA HIS A 35 -2.48 2.24 13.54
C HIS A 35 -2.31 2.96 14.90
N ASP A 36 -1.20 2.81 15.60
CA ASP A 36 -0.92 3.54 16.87
C ASP A 36 -1.11 5.06 16.74
N ASN A 37 -1.07 5.61 15.53
CA ASN A 37 -1.31 7.02 15.27
C ASN A 37 -2.80 7.43 15.33
N THR A 38 -3.73 6.48 15.49
CA THR A 38 -5.17 6.73 15.64
C THR A 38 -5.44 7.71 16.79
N ALA A 39 -4.72 7.59 17.91
CA ALA A 39 -4.87 8.53 19.03
C ALA A 39 -4.62 9.99 18.61
N ALA A 40 -3.62 10.22 17.76
CA ALA A 40 -3.33 11.56 17.23
C ALA A 40 -4.35 12.05 16.19
N ILE A 41 -4.96 11.13 15.44
CA ILE A 41 -6.01 11.43 14.46
C ILE A 41 -7.28 11.89 15.17
N ILE A 42 -7.77 11.13 16.14
CA ILE A 42 -9.00 11.46 16.88
C ILE A 42 -8.87 12.73 17.74
N GLN A 43 -7.65 13.04 18.19
CA GLN A 43 -7.36 14.28 18.92
C GLN A 43 -7.48 15.55 18.06
N LYS A 44 -7.50 15.43 16.74
CA LYS A 44 -7.71 16.59 15.84
C LYS A 44 -9.18 17.03 15.75
N ILE A 45 -10.12 16.15 16.08
CA ILE A 45 -11.57 16.31 15.84
C ILE A 45 -12.43 15.92 17.06
N PRO A 46 -12.06 16.25 18.30
CA PRO A 46 -12.76 15.77 19.49
C PRO A 46 -14.19 16.29 19.60
N ASN A 47 -14.44 17.54 19.19
CA ASN A 47 -15.76 18.16 19.23
C ASN A 47 -16.67 17.59 18.17
N GLU A 48 -16.15 17.41 16.97
CA GLU A 48 -16.85 16.84 15.81
C GLU A 48 -17.24 15.39 16.10
N LEU A 49 -16.32 14.58 16.64
CA LEU A 49 -16.61 13.20 17.05
C LEU A 49 -17.70 13.13 18.13
N THR A 50 -17.73 14.09 19.04
CA THR A 50 -18.78 14.15 20.09
C THR A 50 -20.13 14.53 19.48
N THR A 51 -20.15 15.45 18.51
CA THR A 51 -21.36 15.99 17.91
C THR A 51 -21.95 15.08 16.83
N TYR A 52 -21.10 14.54 15.96
CA TYR A 52 -21.52 13.85 14.74
C TYR A 52 -21.17 12.33 14.75
N GLY A 53 -20.27 11.90 15.62
CA GLY A 53 -19.75 10.53 15.60
C GLY A 53 -18.80 10.28 14.43
N ILE A 54 -18.74 9.04 13.96
CA ILE A 54 -17.99 8.60 12.77
C ILE A 54 -18.96 8.26 11.64
N ALA A 55 -18.50 8.37 10.38
CA ALA A 55 -19.31 8.13 9.20
C ALA A 55 -19.83 6.68 9.10
N SER A 56 -19.01 5.72 9.51
CA SER A 56 -19.35 4.30 9.46
C SER A 56 -18.47 3.50 10.43
N THR A 57 -19.03 2.46 11.04
CA THR A 57 -18.30 1.50 11.89
C THR A 57 -17.46 0.51 11.09
N GLU A 58 -17.75 0.35 9.79
CA GLU A 58 -17.05 -0.52 8.85
C GLU A 58 -15.84 0.14 8.19
N LEU A 59 -15.87 1.47 8.06
CA LEU A 59 -14.83 2.22 7.35
C LEU A 59 -13.45 2.10 8.03
N PRO A 60 -13.29 2.32 9.35
CA PRO A 60 -11.98 2.26 9.97
C PRO A 60 -11.49 0.82 10.16
N ILE A 61 -10.24 0.59 9.78
CA ILE A 61 -9.44 -0.56 10.21
C ILE A 61 -8.37 0.00 11.15
N ILE A 62 -8.35 -0.46 12.39
CA ILE A 62 -7.39 -0.01 13.40
C ILE A 62 -6.55 -1.19 13.84
N VAL A 63 -5.23 -1.09 13.69
CA VAL A 63 -4.26 -2.11 14.11
C VAL A 63 -3.24 -1.47 15.05
N ILE A 64 -3.03 -2.04 16.23
CA ILE A 64 -1.97 -1.59 17.14
C ILE A 64 -0.75 -2.48 16.96
N ASP A 65 0.26 -1.98 16.21
CA ASP A 65 1.42 -2.77 15.80
C ASP A 65 2.77 -2.03 15.78
N HIS A 66 2.78 -0.70 15.65
CA HIS A 66 4.01 0.07 15.44
C HIS A 66 4.85 0.27 16.71
N VAL A 67 4.22 0.42 17.87
CA VAL A 67 4.90 0.65 19.15
C VAL A 67 4.44 -0.40 20.17
N VAL A 68 4.80 -1.64 19.91
CA VAL A 68 4.43 -2.82 20.69
C VAL A 68 5.68 -3.59 21.11
N PRO A 69 5.85 -3.85 22.44
CA PRO A 69 5.08 -3.33 23.57
C PRO A 69 5.20 -1.80 23.71
N ALA A 70 4.26 -1.19 24.45
CA ALA A 70 4.29 0.26 24.67
C ALA A 70 5.61 0.70 25.31
N ALA A 71 6.39 1.51 24.61
CA ALA A 71 7.73 1.92 25.05
C ALA A 71 7.73 3.04 26.10
N SER A 72 6.55 3.63 26.39
CA SER A 72 6.40 4.72 27.36
C SER A 72 4.97 4.77 27.92
N GLU A 73 4.81 5.44 29.06
CA GLU A 73 3.49 5.73 29.64
C GLU A 73 2.58 6.47 28.65
N LYS A 74 3.13 7.44 27.89
CA LYS A 74 2.40 8.15 26.85
C LYS A 74 1.87 7.21 25.78
N THR A 75 2.67 6.25 25.32
CA THR A 75 2.25 5.25 24.34
C THR A 75 1.16 4.34 24.92
N ALA A 76 1.32 3.87 26.16
CA ALA A 76 0.30 3.06 26.82
C ALA A 76 -1.04 3.82 26.96
N LEU A 77 -0.99 5.11 27.27
CA LEU A 77 -2.17 5.97 27.32
C LEU A 77 -2.81 6.13 25.93
N ASN A 78 -2.01 6.28 24.87
CA ASN A 78 -2.52 6.33 23.49
C ASN A 78 -3.25 5.02 23.14
N HIS A 79 -2.67 3.86 23.44
CA HIS A 79 -3.32 2.57 23.20
C HIS A 79 -4.64 2.45 23.98
N LYS A 80 -4.67 2.92 25.23
CA LYS A 80 -5.92 2.98 26.01
C LYS A 80 -6.97 3.85 25.32
N ASN A 81 -6.59 5.06 24.90
CA ASN A 81 -7.49 6.01 24.20
C ASN A 81 -8.04 5.40 22.90
N ILE A 82 -7.23 4.65 22.16
CA ILE A 82 -7.67 3.94 20.96
C ILE A 82 -8.73 2.88 21.31
N ARG A 83 -8.48 2.05 22.32
CA ARG A 83 -9.45 1.03 22.76
C ARG A 83 -10.76 1.65 23.25
N ASP A 84 -10.69 2.74 24.01
CA ASP A 84 -11.85 3.49 24.48
C ASP A 84 -12.66 4.07 23.28
N PHE A 85 -11.95 4.59 22.28
CA PHE A 85 -12.56 5.08 21.02
C PHE A 85 -13.23 3.95 20.23
N VAL A 86 -12.56 2.82 20.06
CA VAL A 86 -13.09 1.63 19.38
C VAL A 86 -14.37 1.15 20.06
N SER A 87 -14.35 1.03 21.38
CA SER A 87 -15.51 0.60 22.17
C SER A 87 -16.67 1.59 22.07
N LYS A 88 -16.37 2.89 22.22
CA LYS A 88 -17.39 3.96 22.17
C LYS A 88 -18.11 4.05 20.83
N HIS A 89 -17.38 3.85 19.73
CA HIS A 89 -17.92 3.98 18.37
C HIS A 89 -18.26 2.63 17.70
N HIS A 90 -18.13 1.53 18.42
CA HIS A 90 -18.42 0.16 17.93
C HIS A 90 -17.72 -0.18 16.62
N ILE A 91 -16.42 0.21 16.51
CA ILE A 91 -15.63 -0.05 15.32
C ILE A 91 -15.46 -1.56 15.12
N LYS A 92 -15.75 -2.06 13.93
CA LYS A 92 -15.77 -3.49 13.64
C LYS A 92 -14.39 -4.09 13.40
N HIS A 93 -13.51 -3.36 12.72
CA HIS A 93 -12.20 -3.86 12.31
C HIS A 93 -11.13 -3.28 13.25
N PHE A 94 -11.05 -3.88 14.43
CA PHE A 94 -10.03 -3.56 15.43
C PHE A 94 -9.17 -4.78 15.74
N TYR A 95 -7.87 -4.61 15.61
CA TYR A 95 -6.86 -5.62 15.86
C TYR A 95 -5.87 -5.07 16.88
N ASP A 96 -5.95 -5.62 18.08
CA ASP A 96 -5.15 -5.16 19.23
C ASP A 96 -3.72 -5.72 19.16
N VAL A 97 -2.91 -5.33 20.12
CA VAL A 97 -1.53 -5.81 20.32
C VAL A 97 -1.45 -7.33 20.22
N GLY A 98 -0.55 -7.82 19.36
CA GLY A 98 -0.30 -9.26 19.20
C GLY A 98 -1.00 -9.91 18.01
N GLU A 99 -1.88 -9.20 17.30
CA GLU A 99 -2.55 -9.75 16.10
C GLU A 99 -1.62 -9.81 14.88
N GLY A 100 -0.67 -8.90 14.75
CA GLY A 100 0.30 -8.86 13.66
C GLY A 100 0.59 -7.46 13.14
N ILE A 101 1.42 -7.39 12.10
CA ILE A 101 1.73 -6.15 11.37
C ILE A 101 0.50 -5.71 10.56
N CYS A 102 0.15 -4.43 10.62
CA CYS A 102 -1.09 -3.89 10.04
C CYS A 102 -1.27 -4.28 8.57
N HIS A 103 -0.23 -4.18 7.75
CA HIS A 103 -0.32 -4.50 6.33
C HIS A 103 -0.61 -5.99 6.08
N GLN A 104 -0.03 -6.88 6.89
CA GLN A 104 -0.28 -8.31 6.81
C GLN A 104 -1.70 -8.66 7.30
N VAL A 105 -2.10 -8.11 8.45
CA VAL A 105 -3.45 -8.31 9.02
C VAL A 105 -4.54 -7.92 8.04
N VAL A 106 -4.44 -6.76 7.40
CA VAL A 106 -5.45 -6.25 6.46
C VAL A 106 -5.68 -7.20 5.29
N VAL A 107 -4.63 -7.75 4.70
CA VAL A 107 -4.74 -8.69 3.57
C VAL A 107 -5.23 -10.06 4.03
N GLU A 108 -4.69 -10.59 5.12
CA GLU A 108 -5.07 -11.91 5.64
C GLU A 108 -6.52 -11.97 6.12
N LYS A 109 -7.05 -10.86 6.63
CA LYS A 109 -8.47 -10.76 7.02
C LYS A 109 -9.40 -10.41 5.87
N GLY A 110 -8.88 -10.28 4.63
CA GLY A 110 -9.67 -10.00 3.44
C GLY A 110 -10.28 -8.60 3.41
N LEU A 111 -9.64 -7.62 4.06
CA LEU A 111 -10.09 -6.24 4.07
C LEU A 111 -9.56 -5.43 2.89
N ALA A 112 -8.43 -5.85 2.30
CA ALA A 112 -7.94 -5.36 1.02
C ALA A 112 -8.31 -6.33 -0.08
N LEU A 113 -9.14 -5.91 -1.04
CA LEU A 113 -9.67 -6.74 -2.11
C LEU A 113 -9.45 -6.08 -3.48
N PRO A 114 -9.38 -6.89 -4.55
CA PRO A 114 -9.31 -6.39 -5.91
C PRO A 114 -10.42 -5.39 -6.26
N GLY A 115 -10.05 -4.30 -6.92
CA GLY A 115 -11.00 -3.27 -7.35
C GLY A 115 -11.60 -2.44 -6.22
N LYS A 116 -11.01 -2.52 -5.01
CA LYS A 116 -11.39 -1.70 -3.84
C LYS A 116 -10.43 -0.53 -3.65
N ILE A 117 -10.92 0.55 -3.01
CA ILE A 117 -10.08 1.66 -2.58
C ILE A 117 -9.86 1.56 -1.07
N LEU A 118 -8.59 1.46 -0.68
CA LEU A 118 -8.17 1.49 0.71
C LEU A 118 -7.18 2.64 0.92
N LEU A 119 -7.53 3.58 1.79
CA LEU A 119 -6.64 4.68 2.17
C LEU A 119 -6.12 4.44 3.58
N GLY A 120 -4.92 4.89 3.88
CA GLY A 120 -4.34 4.67 5.20
C GLY A 120 -3.47 5.82 5.69
N SER A 121 -3.41 6.01 7.00
CA SER A 121 -2.50 6.95 7.63
C SER A 121 -1.08 6.40 7.83
N ASP A 122 -0.75 5.39 7.05
CA ASP A 122 0.57 4.81 6.92
C ASP A 122 1.08 5.00 5.49
N SER A 123 2.36 5.34 5.32
CA SER A 123 2.97 5.62 4.01
C SER A 123 2.99 4.38 3.12
N HIS A 124 3.15 3.18 3.70
CA HIS A 124 3.21 1.91 2.97
C HIS A 124 1.83 1.31 2.66
N THR A 125 0.76 2.08 2.79
CA THR A 125 -0.60 1.63 2.42
C THR A 125 -0.69 1.19 0.95
N CYS A 126 0.20 1.64 0.07
CA CYS A 126 0.30 1.18 -1.33
C CYS A 126 0.52 -0.34 -1.47
N SER A 127 0.94 -1.02 -0.41
CA SER A 127 1.16 -2.48 -0.35
C SER A 127 -0.01 -3.32 -0.87
N TYR A 128 -1.24 -2.86 -0.70
CA TYR A 128 -2.43 -3.63 -1.08
C TYR A 128 -2.68 -3.68 -2.60
N GLY A 129 -1.91 -2.93 -3.37
CA GLY A 129 -1.85 -3.12 -4.81
C GLY A 129 -1.32 -4.51 -5.21
N ALA A 130 -0.63 -5.21 -4.32
CA ALA A 130 -0.22 -6.61 -4.52
C ALA A 130 -1.40 -7.56 -4.81
N VAL A 131 -2.59 -7.23 -4.31
CA VAL A 131 -3.83 -7.98 -4.56
C VAL A 131 -4.82 -7.23 -5.47
N GLY A 132 -4.38 -6.20 -6.18
CA GLY A 132 -5.21 -5.47 -7.15
C GLY A 132 -6.14 -4.42 -6.54
N ALA A 133 -5.85 -3.91 -5.34
CA ALA A 133 -6.54 -2.77 -4.75
C ALA A 133 -5.89 -1.44 -5.17
N PHE A 134 -6.67 -0.38 -5.32
CA PHE A 134 -6.13 0.98 -5.29
C PHE A 134 -5.89 1.38 -3.85
N SER A 135 -4.65 1.54 -3.47
CA SER A 135 -4.31 1.80 -2.08
C SER A 135 -3.24 2.86 -1.95
N SER A 136 -3.43 3.77 -0.99
CA SER A 136 -2.59 4.95 -0.87
C SER A 136 -2.50 5.50 0.54
N GLY A 137 -1.31 5.98 0.88
CA GLY A 137 -1.10 6.77 2.10
C GLY A 137 -1.76 8.14 2.02
N ILE A 138 -2.35 8.57 3.14
CA ILE A 138 -2.90 9.91 3.36
C ILE A 138 -2.41 10.47 4.70
N ASP A 139 -2.45 11.79 4.86
CA ASP A 139 -2.06 12.39 6.13
C ASP A 139 -3.11 12.21 7.24
N ARG A 140 -2.72 12.50 8.49
CA ARG A 140 -3.58 12.34 9.66
C ARG A 140 -4.77 13.31 9.67
N THR A 141 -4.70 14.43 8.98
CA THR A 141 -5.81 15.41 8.89
C THR A 141 -6.83 14.92 7.88
N GLU A 142 -6.36 14.40 6.74
CA GLU A 142 -7.22 13.75 5.76
C GLU A 142 -7.89 12.51 6.36
N ALA A 143 -7.15 11.68 7.11
CA ALA A 143 -7.71 10.52 7.81
C ALA A 143 -8.80 10.92 8.83
N ALA A 144 -8.59 12.02 9.58
CA ALA A 144 -9.60 12.56 10.50
C ALA A 144 -10.86 13.03 9.76
N ALA A 145 -10.69 13.76 8.65
CA ALA A 145 -11.81 14.21 7.82
C ALA A 145 -12.56 13.03 7.19
N LEU A 146 -11.85 12.03 6.70
CA LEU A 146 -12.43 10.81 6.14
C LEU A 146 -13.22 10.02 7.20
N LEU A 147 -12.70 9.91 8.41
CA LEU A 147 -13.38 9.24 9.53
C LEU A 147 -14.74 9.90 9.85
N LEU A 148 -14.83 11.23 9.77
CA LEU A 148 -16.06 11.99 10.02
C LEU A 148 -17.04 11.92 8.86
N THR A 149 -16.54 12.03 7.62
CA THR A 149 -17.39 12.31 6.44
C THR A 149 -17.66 11.06 5.59
N GLY A 150 -16.83 10.02 5.73
CA GLY A 150 -16.86 8.83 4.90
C GLY A 150 -16.43 9.08 3.44
N LYS A 151 -15.91 10.27 3.13
CA LYS A 151 -15.46 10.64 1.79
C LYS A 151 -14.25 11.53 1.83
N THR A 152 -13.47 11.50 0.75
CA THR A 152 -12.34 12.40 0.54
C THR A 152 -12.22 12.76 -0.93
N TRP A 153 -11.28 13.63 -1.25
CA TRP A 153 -10.91 13.91 -2.63
C TRP A 153 -9.55 13.28 -2.97
N LEU A 154 -9.41 12.85 -4.20
CA LEU A 154 -8.14 12.39 -4.75
C LEU A 154 -7.88 13.10 -6.07
N LYS A 155 -6.63 13.48 -6.30
CA LYS A 155 -6.19 13.88 -7.64
C LYS A 155 -5.86 12.59 -8.41
N VAL A 156 -6.41 12.43 -9.59
CA VAL A 156 -6.11 11.29 -10.47
C VAL A 156 -4.62 11.31 -10.83
N PRO A 157 -3.84 10.28 -10.48
CA PRO A 157 -2.42 10.23 -10.81
C PRO A 157 -2.21 9.91 -12.30
N GLN A 158 -1.08 10.34 -12.85
CA GLN A 158 -0.54 9.72 -14.07
C GLN A 158 -0.13 8.29 -13.76
N SER A 159 -0.11 7.42 -14.79
CA SER A 159 0.29 6.02 -14.62
C SER A 159 1.62 5.74 -15.32
N ILE A 160 2.47 4.96 -14.64
CA ILE A 160 3.71 4.40 -15.17
C ILE A 160 3.51 2.90 -15.34
N LYS A 161 3.83 2.38 -16.53
CA LYS A 161 3.81 0.95 -16.81
C LYS A 161 5.21 0.37 -16.65
N ILE A 162 5.32 -0.68 -15.85
CA ILE A 162 6.55 -1.47 -15.68
C ILE A 162 6.29 -2.88 -16.18
N ASN A 163 6.91 -3.26 -17.29
CA ASN A 163 6.89 -4.61 -17.82
C ASN A 163 8.03 -5.42 -17.20
N LEU A 164 7.71 -6.55 -16.59
CA LEU A 164 8.67 -7.51 -16.08
C LEU A 164 8.71 -8.70 -17.04
N GLU A 165 9.89 -9.04 -17.53
CA GLU A 165 10.10 -10.12 -18.50
C GLU A 165 10.90 -11.23 -17.85
N ASN A 166 10.53 -12.49 -18.14
CA ASN A 166 11.18 -13.69 -17.62
C ASN A 166 10.95 -13.93 -16.11
N SER A 167 11.93 -14.52 -15.40
CA SER A 167 11.86 -14.88 -13.98
C SER A 167 13.13 -14.53 -13.23
N LEU A 168 13.01 -14.30 -11.92
CA LEU A 168 14.16 -14.04 -11.05
C LEU A 168 15.13 -15.24 -11.04
N SER A 169 16.43 -14.95 -11.10
CA SER A 169 17.48 -15.94 -10.96
C SER A 169 17.55 -16.51 -9.54
N THR A 170 18.07 -17.75 -9.40
CA THR A 170 18.24 -18.39 -8.09
C THR A 170 19.09 -17.51 -7.16
N GLY A 171 18.59 -17.26 -5.95
CA GLY A 171 19.25 -16.41 -4.94
C GLY A 171 18.95 -14.93 -5.07
N VAL A 172 18.12 -14.52 -6.02
CA VAL A 172 17.60 -13.18 -6.18
C VAL A 172 16.15 -13.13 -5.69
N PHE A 173 15.77 -12.09 -4.98
CA PHE A 173 14.46 -11.93 -4.35
C PHE A 173 13.74 -10.69 -4.87
N ALA A 174 12.44 -10.60 -4.62
CA ALA A 174 11.63 -9.43 -4.98
C ALA A 174 12.18 -8.11 -4.41
N LYS A 175 12.88 -8.17 -3.26
CA LYS A 175 13.59 -7.02 -2.68
C LYS A 175 14.70 -6.51 -3.58
N ASP A 176 15.47 -7.40 -4.20
CA ASP A 176 16.54 -7.03 -5.13
C ASP A 176 15.95 -6.39 -6.37
N LEU A 177 14.87 -6.96 -6.92
CA LEU A 177 14.16 -6.42 -8.08
C LEU A 177 13.67 -4.99 -7.82
N ILE A 178 12.96 -4.76 -6.72
CA ILE A 178 12.43 -3.41 -6.46
C ILE A 178 13.54 -2.41 -6.15
N LEU A 179 14.63 -2.82 -5.50
CA LEU A 179 15.80 -1.96 -5.31
C LEU A 179 16.46 -1.62 -6.65
N HIS A 180 16.57 -2.59 -7.57
CA HIS A 180 17.07 -2.36 -8.93
C HIS A 180 16.22 -1.31 -9.65
N ILE A 181 14.88 -1.46 -9.64
CA ILE A 181 13.95 -0.51 -10.25
C ILE A 181 14.09 0.89 -9.63
N ILE A 182 14.09 0.99 -8.29
CA ILE A 182 14.24 2.27 -7.59
C ILE A 182 15.59 2.94 -7.92
N GLY A 183 16.65 2.14 -8.05
CA GLY A 183 17.96 2.65 -8.44
C GLY A 183 17.98 3.24 -9.84
N ASP A 184 17.20 2.70 -10.76
CA ASP A 184 17.09 3.17 -12.14
C ASP A 184 16.22 4.44 -12.26
N ILE A 185 15.05 4.46 -11.64
CA ILE A 185 14.10 5.58 -11.76
C ILE A 185 14.24 6.66 -10.69
N SER A 186 15.06 6.44 -9.66
CA SER A 186 15.27 7.27 -8.47
C SER A 186 14.13 7.28 -7.44
N ALA A 187 14.42 7.79 -6.23
CA ALA A 187 13.45 7.94 -5.14
C ALA A 187 12.30 8.92 -5.44
N SER A 188 12.37 9.67 -6.52
CA SER A 188 11.34 10.61 -6.95
C SER A 188 10.76 10.31 -8.34
N GLY A 189 11.21 9.23 -8.99
CA GLY A 189 10.88 8.92 -10.39
C GLY A 189 9.41 8.63 -10.64
N ALA A 190 8.67 8.17 -9.63
CA ALA A 190 7.23 7.92 -9.72
C ALA A 190 6.40 8.87 -8.83
N THR A 191 6.90 10.08 -8.55
CA THR A 191 6.24 11.02 -7.64
C THR A 191 4.79 11.27 -8.05
N TYR A 192 3.88 10.90 -7.14
CA TYR A 192 2.43 11.00 -7.33
C TYR A 192 1.87 10.20 -8.53
N CYS A 193 2.57 9.20 -9.02
CA CYS A 193 2.09 8.32 -10.08
C CYS A 193 1.44 7.04 -9.53
N SER A 194 0.59 6.41 -10.32
CA SER A 194 0.20 5.01 -10.15
C SER A 194 1.16 4.14 -10.93
N VAL A 195 1.84 3.22 -10.27
CA VAL A 195 2.75 2.27 -10.93
C VAL A 195 2.00 0.96 -11.15
N GLU A 196 1.98 0.49 -12.39
CA GLU A 196 1.28 -0.73 -12.82
C GLU A 196 2.29 -1.76 -13.32
N TYR A 197 2.34 -2.93 -12.68
CA TYR A 197 3.25 -4.01 -13.07
C TYR A 197 2.56 -4.97 -14.03
N HIS A 198 3.21 -5.19 -15.17
CA HIS A 198 2.76 -6.00 -16.30
C HIS A 198 3.82 -7.05 -16.69
N GLY A 199 3.54 -7.85 -17.72
CA GLY A 199 4.44 -8.88 -18.22
C GLY A 199 4.33 -10.18 -17.44
N ASP A 200 5.44 -10.85 -17.20
CA ASP A 200 5.52 -12.19 -16.59
C ASP A 200 5.34 -12.16 -15.06
N VAL A 201 4.39 -11.33 -14.56
CA VAL A 201 4.14 -11.15 -13.12
C VAL A 201 3.63 -12.40 -12.41
N GLU A 202 3.10 -13.37 -13.16
CA GLU A 202 2.70 -14.68 -12.62
C GLU A 202 3.88 -15.50 -12.11
N GLN A 203 5.13 -15.14 -12.43
CA GLN A 203 6.31 -15.78 -11.83
C GLN A 203 6.51 -15.37 -10.36
N LEU A 204 6.00 -14.21 -9.98
CA LEU A 204 6.08 -13.67 -8.61
C LEU A 204 5.00 -14.27 -7.72
N SER A 205 5.36 -14.66 -6.49
CA SER A 205 4.40 -15.00 -5.45
C SER A 205 3.63 -13.76 -4.98
N ILE A 206 2.56 -13.92 -4.22
CA ILE A 206 1.84 -12.78 -3.66
C ILE A 206 2.72 -12.01 -2.65
N GLU A 207 3.57 -12.72 -1.91
CA GLU A 207 4.54 -12.15 -0.98
C GLU A 207 5.60 -11.31 -1.72
N ASP A 208 6.04 -11.75 -2.89
CA ASP A 208 6.94 -10.97 -3.76
C ASP A 208 6.25 -9.71 -4.26
N ARG A 209 5.02 -9.82 -4.76
CA ARG A 209 4.22 -8.66 -5.20
C ARG A 209 3.97 -7.70 -4.04
N PHE A 210 3.77 -8.22 -2.84
CA PHE A 210 3.60 -7.42 -1.64
C PHE A 210 4.87 -6.61 -1.33
N THR A 211 6.04 -7.24 -1.41
CA THR A 211 7.33 -6.57 -1.24
C THR A 211 7.53 -5.46 -2.26
N ILE A 212 7.23 -5.73 -3.52
CA ILE A 212 7.39 -4.75 -4.62
C ILE A 212 6.37 -3.60 -4.46
N ALA A 213 5.10 -3.90 -4.24
CA ALA A 213 4.06 -2.88 -4.07
C ALA A 213 4.31 -2.01 -2.84
N ASN A 214 4.76 -2.60 -1.72
CA ASN A 214 5.11 -1.89 -0.49
C ASN A 214 6.19 -0.83 -0.75
N MET A 215 7.23 -1.18 -1.48
CA MET A 215 8.32 -0.27 -1.78
C MET A 215 8.02 0.74 -2.90
N GLY A 216 6.83 0.70 -3.47
CA GLY A 216 6.37 1.74 -4.41
C GLY A 216 6.45 3.15 -3.81
N VAL A 217 6.22 3.29 -2.50
CA VAL A 217 6.36 4.58 -1.80
C VAL A 217 7.78 5.14 -1.84
N GLU A 218 8.79 4.28 -1.89
CA GLU A 218 10.20 4.69 -1.91
C GLU A 218 10.65 5.32 -3.23
N MET A 219 9.85 5.19 -4.29
CA MET A 219 10.01 5.92 -5.56
C MET A 219 8.99 7.05 -5.74
N GLY A 220 8.24 7.37 -4.67
CA GLY A 220 7.24 8.45 -4.65
C GLY A 220 5.87 8.05 -5.18
N ALA A 221 5.61 6.79 -5.47
CA ALA A 221 4.33 6.35 -6.03
C ALA A 221 3.15 6.58 -5.08
N LYS A 222 2.04 7.03 -5.64
CA LYS A 222 0.77 7.17 -4.92
C LYS A 222 0.06 5.83 -4.79
N ASN A 223 0.20 4.97 -5.79
CA ASN A 223 -0.31 3.61 -5.84
C ASN A 223 0.69 2.71 -6.58
N SER A 224 0.72 1.42 -6.26
CA SER A 224 1.67 0.45 -6.81
C SER A 224 0.94 -0.88 -6.94
N VAL A 225 0.54 -1.29 -8.16
CA VAL A 225 -0.50 -2.30 -8.36
C VAL A 225 -0.08 -3.42 -9.31
N PHE A 226 -0.45 -4.64 -8.92
CA PHE A 226 -0.45 -5.83 -9.77
C PHE A 226 -1.88 -6.17 -10.16
N PHE A 227 -2.08 -6.66 -11.38
CA PHE A 227 -3.38 -7.12 -11.81
C PHE A 227 -3.70 -8.51 -11.24
N VAL A 228 -4.99 -8.77 -11.08
CA VAL A 228 -5.50 -10.02 -10.53
C VAL A 228 -5.31 -11.14 -11.54
N ASP A 229 -4.57 -12.15 -11.17
CA ASP A 229 -4.37 -13.39 -11.88
C ASP A 229 -4.82 -14.59 -11.05
N ASP A 230 -4.55 -15.81 -11.53
CA ASP A 230 -4.94 -17.02 -10.83
C ASP A 230 -4.22 -17.21 -9.48
N LYS A 231 -2.97 -16.70 -9.33
CA LYS A 231 -2.29 -16.70 -8.02
C LYS A 231 -3.00 -15.81 -7.02
N THR A 232 -3.43 -14.62 -7.44
CA THR A 232 -4.20 -13.71 -6.58
C THR A 232 -5.53 -14.36 -6.16
N LYS A 233 -6.26 -14.99 -7.10
CA LYS A 233 -7.51 -15.68 -6.80
C LYS A 233 -7.30 -16.84 -5.82
N GLN A 234 -6.28 -17.66 -6.03
CA GLN A 234 -5.95 -18.77 -5.13
C GLN A 234 -5.56 -18.27 -3.73
N TYR A 235 -4.77 -17.21 -3.65
CA TYR A 235 -4.38 -16.59 -2.38
C TYR A 235 -5.60 -16.10 -1.59
N LEU A 236 -6.54 -15.44 -2.24
CA LEU A 236 -7.78 -14.97 -1.63
C LEU A 236 -8.71 -16.15 -1.25
N LEU A 237 -8.80 -17.17 -2.10
CA LEU A 237 -9.62 -18.36 -1.83
C LEU A 237 -9.11 -19.14 -0.60
N GLN A 238 -7.81 -19.25 -0.40
CA GLN A 238 -7.20 -19.86 0.79
C GLN A 238 -7.58 -19.15 2.09
N ARG A 239 -8.01 -17.89 2.00
CA ARG A 239 -8.52 -17.05 3.09
C ARG A 239 -10.04 -16.96 3.13
N GLU A 240 -10.70 -17.95 2.51
CA GLU A 240 -12.16 -18.07 2.42
C GLU A 240 -12.86 -16.91 1.66
N ILE A 241 -12.09 -16.11 0.91
CA ILE A 241 -12.62 -15.00 0.11
C ILE A 241 -12.95 -15.53 -1.29
N LYS A 242 -14.24 -15.58 -1.61
CA LYS A 242 -14.73 -16.07 -2.88
C LYS A 242 -14.64 -14.99 -3.96
N GLU A 243 -14.54 -15.41 -5.23
CA GLU A 243 -14.43 -14.50 -6.39
C GLU A 243 -15.63 -13.53 -6.54
N ASN A 244 -16.81 -13.89 -6.04
CA ASN A 244 -17.97 -13.02 -6.06
C ASN A 244 -17.95 -11.90 -4.99
N ALA A 245 -16.93 -11.87 -4.12
CA ALA A 245 -16.77 -10.83 -3.11
C ALA A 245 -16.08 -9.55 -3.64
N TYR A 246 -15.50 -9.61 -4.84
CA TYR A 246 -14.74 -8.51 -5.43
C TYR A 246 -14.90 -8.46 -6.96
N THR A 247 -14.62 -7.31 -7.54
CA THR A 247 -14.60 -7.12 -9.00
C THR A 247 -13.26 -6.50 -9.39
N PRO A 248 -12.37 -7.28 -10.03
CA PRO A 248 -11.08 -6.75 -10.46
C PRO A 248 -11.24 -5.63 -11.49
N VAL A 249 -10.34 -4.67 -11.43
CA VAL A 249 -10.20 -3.61 -12.43
C VAL A 249 -8.91 -3.84 -13.21
N TYR A 250 -8.98 -3.69 -14.52
CA TYR A 250 -7.83 -3.83 -15.42
C TYR A 250 -7.71 -2.60 -16.31
N ALA A 251 -6.49 -2.17 -16.61
CA ALA A 251 -6.25 -1.17 -17.63
C ALA A 251 -6.76 -1.67 -18.99
N ASP A 252 -7.12 -0.75 -19.88
CA ASP A 252 -7.44 -1.10 -21.26
C ASP A 252 -6.17 -1.47 -22.03
N ASN A 253 -6.31 -2.28 -23.07
CA ASN A 253 -5.16 -2.71 -23.89
C ASN A 253 -4.46 -1.53 -24.59
N ASP A 254 -5.22 -0.48 -24.90
CA ASP A 254 -4.74 0.76 -25.53
C ASP A 254 -4.63 1.93 -24.52
N ALA A 255 -4.51 1.63 -23.23
CA ALA A 255 -4.29 2.61 -22.18
C ALA A 255 -3.00 3.41 -22.43
N SER A 256 -3.05 4.70 -22.15
CA SER A 256 -1.91 5.61 -22.29
C SER A 256 -1.19 5.80 -20.97
N TYR A 257 0.13 5.63 -20.99
CA TYR A 257 0.99 5.77 -19.82
C TYR A 257 1.93 6.96 -20.01
N GLU A 258 2.24 7.65 -18.91
CA GLU A 258 3.26 8.71 -18.88
C GLU A 258 4.63 8.17 -19.26
N GLN A 259 4.94 6.96 -18.78
CA GLN A 259 6.17 6.25 -19.04
C GLN A 259 5.91 4.75 -19.12
N THR A 260 6.64 4.07 -20.00
CA THR A 260 6.70 2.60 -20.05
C THR A 260 8.14 2.16 -19.91
N LEU A 261 8.40 1.31 -18.92
CA LEU A 261 9.71 0.72 -18.63
C LEU A 261 9.62 -0.80 -18.82
N SER A 262 10.71 -1.42 -19.26
CA SER A 262 10.81 -2.89 -19.38
C SER A 262 12.09 -3.37 -18.72
N TYR A 263 11.99 -4.42 -17.91
CA TYR A 263 13.11 -5.05 -17.22
C TYR A 263 13.10 -6.55 -17.50
N ASP A 264 14.21 -7.06 -18.06
CA ASP A 264 14.49 -8.48 -18.01
C ASP A 264 14.96 -8.83 -16.59
N ILE A 265 14.10 -9.48 -15.82
CA ILE A 265 14.39 -9.73 -14.41
C ILE A 265 15.41 -10.86 -14.18
N THR A 266 15.84 -11.55 -15.24
CA THR A 266 16.99 -12.48 -15.16
C THR A 266 18.31 -11.76 -14.95
N ASP A 267 18.42 -10.49 -15.37
CA ASP A 267 19.62 -9.68 -15.24
C ASP A 267 19.78 -9.07 -13.83
N VAL A 268 18.75 -9.16 -13.01
CA VAL A 268 18.80 -8.65 -11.63
C VAL A 268 19.72 -9.53 -10.78
N VAL A 269 20.60 -8.87 -10.06
CA VAL A 269 21.54 -9.50 -9.09
C VAL A 269 21.16 -9.09 -7.68
N PRO A 270 21.69 -9.77 -6.63
CA PRO A 270 21.49 -9.30 -5.24
C PRO A 270 21.92 -7.85 -5.07
N MET A 271 21.02 -7.02 -4.56
CA MET A 271 21.16 -5.58 -4.47
C MET A 271 21.27 -5.07 -3.03
N ILE A 272 21.93 -3.96 -2.85
CA ILE A 272 22.05 -3.26 -1.57
C ILE A 272 21.75 -1.77 -1.76
N ALA A 273 20.96 -1.20 -0.87
CA ALA A 273 20.80 0.24 -0.74
C ALA A 273 21.86 0.78 0.23
N LYS A 274 22.71 1.66 -0.26
CA LYS A 274 23.75 2.33 0.54
C LYS A 274 23.16 3.57 1.21
N PRO A 275 23.67 4.00 2.38
CA PRO A 275 23.24 5.25 2.97
C PRO A 275 23.50 6.43 2.02
N HIS A 276 22.63 7.47 2.00
CA HIS A 276 21.54 7.72 2.96
C HIS A 276 20.16 7.56 2.31
N THR A 277 20.07 7.30 1.00
CA THR A 277 18.81 7.19 0.25
C THR A 277 18.64 5.79 -0.33
N VAL A 278 17.38 5.35 -0.46
CA VAL A 278 17.06 4.00 -0.92
C VAL A 278 17.43 3.76 -2.39
N ASP A 279 17.49 4.81 -3.21
CA ASP A 279 17.89 4.77 -4.62
C ASP A 279 19.41 4.75 -4.83
N ASN A 280 20.21 4.93 -3.76
CA ASN A 280 21.65 4.76 -3.81
C ASN A 280 22.03 3.27 -3.77
N VAL A 281 21.62 2.54 -4.80
CA VAL A 281 21.80 1.09 -4.87
C VAL A 281 23.15 0.67 -5.49
N ALA A 282 23.54 -0.56 -5.21
CA ALA A 282 24.66 -1.23 -5.86
C ALA A 282 24.47 -2.75 -5.80
N PRO A 283 25.07 -3.53 -6.74
CA PRO A 283 25.22 -4.97 -6.58
C PRO A 283 25.94 -5.31 -5.27
N ALA A 284 25.45 -6.29 -4.55
CA ALA A 284 25.98 -6.64 -3.22
C ALA A 284 27.45 -7.08 -3.26
N ASP A 285 27.88 -7.75 -4.34
CA ASP A 285 29.26 -8.21 -4.56
C ASP A 285 30.24 -7.08 -4.92
N SER A 286 29.73 -5.91 -5.33
CA SER A 286 30.54 -4.73 -5.63
C SER A 286 31.07 -4.01 -4.39
N LEU A 287 30.57 -4.37 -3.20
CA LEU A 287 30.93 -3.73 -1.95
C LEU A 287 31.97 -4.55 -1.17
N PRO A 288 32.96 -3.89 -0.52
CA PRO A 288 33.88 -4.62 0.33
C PRO A 288 33.14 -5.22 1.52
N VAL A 289 33.44 -6.48 1.82
CA VAL A 289 32.88 -7.15 3.00
C VAL A 289 33.42 -6.49 4.27
N SER A 290 32.50 -6.00 5.11
CA SER A 290 32.84 -5.46 6.43
C SER A 290 32.19 -6.32 7.52
N TYR A 291 33.02 -6.93 8.34
CA TYR A 291 32.57 -7.75 9.47
C TYR A 291 32.31 -6.93 10.76
N THR A 292 32.50 -5.62 10.71
CA THR A 292 32.41 -4.78 11.91
C THR A 292 31.03 -4.70 12.53
N HIS A 293 29.97 -4.85 11.76
CA HIS A 293 28.61 -4.90 12.31
C HIS A 293 28.11 -6.30 12.68
N LEU A 294 28.77 -7.35 12.28
CA LEU A 294 28.39 -8.72 12.69
C LEU A 294 28.78 -9.00 14.15
N ARG A 295 29.75 -8.26 14.70
CA ARG A 295 30.20 -8.41 16.10
C ARG A 295 29.29 -7.73 17.13
N ALA A 296 28.39 -6.85 16.72
CA ALA A 296 27.51 -6.13 17.64
C ALA A 296 26.34 -6.99 18.18
N HIS A 297 26.14 -8.18 17.64
CA HIS A 297 25.05 -9.08 18.04
C HIS A 297 25.50 -10.37 18.76
N GLU A 298 26.80 -10.50 19.06
CA GLU A 298 27.36 -11.69 19.71
C GLU A 298 27.60 -11.49 21.23
N THR A 299 27.07 -10.41 21.84
CA THR A 299 27.18 -10.18 23.29
C THR A 299 25.83 -10.10 23.95
#